data_4d904b1872bee2abb7d0619c5f08e0a4
#
_entry.id   4d904b1872bee2abb7d0619c5f08e0a4
#
_cell.length_a   1.000
_cell.length_b   1.000
_cell.length_c   1.000
_cell.angle_alpha   90.00
_cell.angle_beta   90.00
_cell.angle_gamma   90.00
#
_symmetry.space_group_name_H-M   'P 1'
#
loop_
_entity.id
_entity.type
_entity.pdbx_description
1 polymer ?
#
loop_
_entity_poly.entity_id
_entity_poly.type
_entity_poly.pdbx_seq_one_letter_code
_entity_poly.pdbx_strand_id
1 'polypeptide(L)'
;LAIEYIEITNPKFIPVKVGVAIGAGTEADEVQKVFKANLDKVLYFQIIPRSKQEFGESDNIVFHVELELKKNPVQLNSIIWSQGKKEAVATKTFELENDQEIRELGLAVSDWFVENTLQFNGVATSRIAYTAQKTNRRKNVMFSSYDGTVIQRFSYNLGSNNFSSWSFDNKNILYTTFTRSKAQLAIQPSIRLRSKILAFPAGSQPLGASWHPDGKSILLTLMKQGNADIYSYNLSDAKLESLFNWKSLETSPHMSPDGKKIAFVSDTAYPRRPQIYIHNLETEKTERVTFKGNYNSSPKWSHDSTQLVYERQKKNIFQLYKYNLLTRRHVQLTFGRHDSEKPDWSPNGKQIIFSAKTKKVPKLYYISSFGGRTIRVTKSSPNISETNPVWSK
;
A
#
# COMPACT_ATOMS: atom_id res chain seq x y z
N LEU A 1 -30.13 14.94 10.48
CA LEU A 1 -29.21 15.01 11.65
C LEU A 1 -27.80 14.90 11.12
N ALA A 2 -27.02 16.00 11.19
CA ALA A 2 -25.64 16.02 10.75
C ALA A 2 -24.82 15.13 11.69
N ILE A 3 -24.23 14.06 11.14
CA ILE A 3 -23.17 13.33 11.80
C ILE A 3 -21.98 14.30 11.81
N GLU A 4 -21.41 14.59 12.99
CA GLU A 4 -20.16 15.34 13.06
C GLU A 4 -19.04 14.47 12.51
N TYR A 5 -18.52 14.85 11.36
CA TYR A 5 -17.42 14.17 10.70
C TYR A 5 -16.07 14.66 11.23
N ILE A 6 -15.12 13.75 11.34
CA ILE A 6 -13.73 14.10 11.69
C ILE A 6 -13.03 14.54 10.40
N GLU A 7 -12.81 15.84 10.26
CA GLU A 7 -12.03 16.37 9.14
C GLU A 7 -10.54 16.31 9.44
N ILE A 8 -9.83 15.40 8.73
CA ILE A 8 -8.40 15.15 8.96
C ILE A 8 -7.58 16.04 8.04
N THR A 9 -7.34 17.26 8.47
CA THR A 9 -6.60 18.28 7.68
C THR A 9 -5.21 18.61 8.28
N ASN A 10 -4.88 18.12 9.49
CA ASN A 10 -3.70 18.57 10.24
C ASN A 10 -2.71 17.44 10.56
N PRO A 11 -1.40 17.58 10.24
CA PRO A 11 -0.35 16.61 10.61
C PRO A 11 -0.13 16.47 12.12
N LYS A 12 -0.66 17.36 12.94
CA LYS A 12 -0.67 17.27 14.42
C LYS A 12 -1.94 16.62 14.96
N PHE A 13 -2.58 15.80 14.16
CA PHE A 13 -3.82 15.13 14.50
C PHE A 13 -3.69 14.33 15.82
N ILE A 14 -4.62 14.59 16.75
CA ILE A 14 -4.76 13.81 18.00
C ILE A 14 -5.70 12.65 17.67
N PRO A 15 -5.29 11.38 17.88
CA PRO A 15 -6.13 10.22 17.62
C PRO A 15 -7.45 10.29 18.39
N VAL A 16 -8.52 9.94 17.71
CA VAL A 16 -9.87 9.83 18.30
C VAL A 16 -9.91 8.63 19.25
N LYS A 17 -10.34 8.84 20.47
CA LYS A 17 -10.52 7.75 21.43
C LYS A 17 -11.77 6.95 21.12
N VAL A 18 -11.61 5.63 21.05
CA VAL A 18 -12.69 4.67 20.77
C VAL A 18 -12.77 3.65 21.90
N GLY A 19 -13.88 3.62 22.59
CA GLY A 19 -14.20 2.59 23.57
C GLY A 19 -14.70 1.32 22.87
N VAL A 20 -14.15 0.16 23.20
CA VAL A 20 -14.53 -1.13 22.61
C VAL A 20 -14.96 -2.09 23.69
N ALA A 21 -16.23 -2.54 23.64
CA ALA A 21 -16.77 -3.62 24.46
C ALA A 21 -17.10 -4.81 23.56
N ILE A 22 -16.73 -6.01 24.00
CA ILE A 22 -17.05 -7.27 23.32
C ILE A 22 -17.53 -8.30 24.35
N GLY A 23 -18.40 -9.21 23.91
CA GLY A 23 -18.85 -10.34 24.72
C GLY A 23 -17.69 -11.30 25.05
N ALA A 24 -17.88 -12.12 26.10
CA ALA A 24 -16.86 -13.07 26.56
C ALA A 24 -16.80 -14.35 25.69
N GLY A 25 -15.60 -14.93 25.56
CA GLY A 25 -15.33 -16.21 24.90
C GLY A 25 -14.18 -16.15 23.89
N THR A 26 -13.54 -17.30 23.64
CA THR A 26 -12.32 -17.39 22.81
C THR A 26 -12.48 -16.82 21.40
N GLU A 27 -13.61 -17.05 20.74
CA GLU A 27 -13.90 -16.53 19.40
C GLU A 27 -14.18 -15.02 19.43
N ALA A 28 -14.87 -14.53 20.47
CA ALA A 28 -15.09 -13.11 20.69
C ALA A 28 -13.75 -12.39 20.94
N ASP A 29 -12.84 -13.00 21.70
CA ASP A 29 -11.48 -12.50 21.91
C ASP A 29 -10.67 -12.42 20.61
N GLU A 30 -10.86 -13.38 19.70
CA GLU A 30 -10.21 -13.35 18.39
C GLU A 30 -10.73 -12.19 17.52
N VAL A 31 -12.05 -12.00 17.43
CA VAL A 31 -12.65 -10.85 16.73
C VAL A 31 -12.12 -9.54 17.31
N GLN A 32 -12.12 -9.38 18.64
CA GLN A 32 -11.61 -8.18 19.29
C GLN A 32 -10.14 -7.93 18.98
N LYS A 33 -9.32 -8.97 19.03
CA LYS A 33 -7.89 -8.90 18.74
C LYS A 33 -7.64 -8.42 17.30
N VAL A 34 -8.37 -8.97 16.33
CA VAL A 34 -8.29 -8.58 14.93
C VAL A 34 -8.77 -7.15 14.72
N PHE A 35 -9.94 -6.80 15.27
CA PHE A 35 -10.50 -5.46 15.21
C PHE A 35 -9.52 -4.43 15.78
N LYS A 36 -9.02 -4.64 16.99
CA LYS A 36 -8.03 -3.75 17.62
C LYS A 36 -6.77 -3.64 16.80
N ALA A 37 -6.20 -4.76 16.31
CA ALA A 37 -4.97 -4.76 15.52
C ALA A 37 -5.11 -3.95 14.23
N ASN A 38 -6.28 -4.00 13.59
CA ASN A 38 -6.55 -3.21 12.39
C ASN A 38 -6.71 -1.72 12.71
N LEU A 39 -7.52 -1.36 13.71
CA LEU A 39 -7.74 0.05 14.06
C LEU A 39 -6.46 0.74 14.56
N ASP A 40 -5.58 0.02 15.26
CA ASP A 40 -4.25 0.54 15.64
C ASP A 40 -3.40 0.94 14.41
N LYS A 41 -3.63 0.32 13.24
CA LYS A 41 -2.92 0.64 11.98
C LYS A 41 -3.56 1.79 11.20
N VAL A 42 -4.83 2.08 11.43
CA VAL A 42 -5.55 3.17 10.74
C VAL A 42 -4.93 4.54 11.01
N LEU A 43 -4.16 4.71 12.10
CA LEU A 43 -3.45 5.94 12.51
C LEU A 43 -4.34 7.04 13.10
N TYR A 44 -5.65 6.92 12.99
CA TYR A 44 -6.62 7.94 13.40
C TYR A 44 -7.29 7.63 14.74
N PHE A 45 -7.11 6.42 15.28
CA PHE A 45 -7.76 5.97 16.50
C PHE A 45 -6.80 5.66 17.63
N GLN A 46 -7.30 5.82 18.85
CA GLN A 46 -6.73 5.29 20.07
C GLN A 46 -7.77 4.37 20.72
N ILE A 47 -7.51 3.07 20.73
CA ILE A 47 -8.44 2.08 21.26
C ILE A 47 -8.31 2.00 22.79
N ILE A 48 -9.46 2.08 23.47
CA ILE A 48 -9.58 1.98 24.93
C ILE A 48 -10.49 0.79 25.22
N PRO A 49 -9.99 -0.31 25.84
CA PRO A 49 -10.85 -1.40 26.28
C PRO A 49 -11.87 -0.90 27.32
N ARG A 50 -13.12 -1.27 27.18
CA ARG A 50 -14.21 -0.90 28.10
C ARG A 50 -15.17 -2.06 28.28
N SER A 51 -15.84 -2.10 29.43
CA SER A 51 -17.07 -2.90 29.62
C SER A 51 -18.28 -2.12 29.06
N LYS A 52 -19.35 -2.82 28.71
CA LYS A 52 -20.60 -2.20 28.25
C LYS A 52 -21.18 -1.23 29.29
N GLN A 53 -21.00 -1.52 30.58
CA GLN A 53 -21.50 -0.71 31.73
C GLN A 53 -20.77 0.63 31.87
N GLU A 54 -19.53 0.75 31.31
CA GLU A 54 -18.73 1.97 31.35
C GLU A 54 -19.00 2.91 30.16
N PHE A 55 -19.95 2.55 29.27
CA PHE A 55 -20.38 3.43 28.19
C PHE A 55 -21.19 4.59 28.77
N GLY A 56 -20.72 5.82 28.56
CA GLY A 56 -21.39 7.03 29.07
C GLY A 56 -20.59 7.80 30.13
N GLU A 57 -19.52 7.25 30.67
CA GLU A 57 -18.59 8.00 31.51
C GLU A 57 -17.74 8.98 30.70
N SER A 58 -17.45 10.15 31.28
CA SER A 58 -16.91 11.33 30.59
C SER A 58 -15.41 11.31 30.29
N ASP A 59 -14.91 10.29 29.57
CA ASP A 59 -13.48 10.09 29.32
C ASP A 59 -12.95 10.65 27.99
N ASN A 60 -13.62 11.61 27.38
CA ASN A 60 -13.28 12.10 26.04
C ASN A 60 -13.27 11.00 24.97
N ILE A 61 -14.04 9.93 25.14
CA ILE A 61 -14.24 8.88 24.15
C ILE A 61 -15.31 9.35 23.17
N VAL A 62 -14.94 9.47 21.88
CA VAL A 62 -15.85 9.99 20.84
C VAL A 62 -16.80 8.92 20.33
N PHE A 63 -16.32 7.69 20.18
CA PHE A 63 -17.12 6.55 19.74
C PHE A 63 -17.00 5.38 20.69
N HIS A 64 -18.12 4.67 20.90
CA HIS A 64 -18.17 3.38 21.55
C HIS A 64 -18.62 2.32 20.55
N VAL A 65 -17.95 1.17 20.56
CA VAL A 65 -18.31 0.01 19.73
C VAL A 65 -18.68 -1.14 20.63
N GLU A 66 -19.86 -1.66 20.41
CA GLU A 66 -20.34 -2.88 21.04
C GLU A 66 -20.34 -4.01 20.01
N LEU A 67 -19.68 -5.14 20.34
CA LEU A 67 -19.58 -6.32 19.51
C LEU A 67 -20.15 -7.52 20.26
N GLU A 68 -21.18 -8.15 19.72
CA GLU A 68 -21.84 -9.33 20.29
C GLU A 68 -21.74 -10.49 19.31
N LEU A 69 -20.98 -11.51 19.66
CA LEU A 69 -20.85 -12.72 18.85
C LEU A 69 -21.88 -13.75 19.25
N LYS A 70 -22.71 -14.19 18.31
CA LYS A 70 -23.64 -15.31 18.41
C LYS A 70 -23.08 -16.54 17.71
N LYS A 71 -23.37 -17.75 18.23
CA LYS A 71 -22.72 -18.98 17.74
C LYS A 71 -23.72 -19.77 16.93
N ASN A 72 -24.70 -19.90 16.67
CA ASN A 72 -25.55 -20.79 15.86
C ASN A 72 -26.73 -20.03 15.23
N PRO A 73 -26.59 -19.49 14.04
CA PRO A 73 -25.40 -19.38 13.19
C PRO A 73 -24.36 -18.41 13.76
N VAL A 74 -23.10 -18.46 13.25
CA VAL A 74 -22.06 -17.54 13.71
C VAL A 74 -22.31 -16.16 13.11
N GLN A 75 -22.73 -15.23 13.97
CA GLN A 75 -23.05 -13.86 13.60
C GLN A 75 -22.38 -12.87 14.56
N LEU A 76 -21.90 -11.75 14.04
CA LEU A 76 -21.37 -10.63 14.81
C LEU A 76 -22.33 -9.43 14.71
N ASN A 77 -23.07 -9.16 15.77
CA ASN A 77 -23.85 -7.94 15.89
C ASN A 77 -22.94 -6.80 16.34
N SER A 78 -22.95 -5.71 15.60
CA SER A 78 -22.05 -4.58 15.82
C SER A 78 -22.85 -3.28 15.90
N ILE A 79 -22.60 -2.48 16.94
CA ILE A 79 -23.28 -1.22 17.18
C ILE A 79 -22.24 -0.13 17.44
N ILE A 80 -22.37 1.01 16.78
CA ILE A 80 -21.55 2.19 17.02
C ILE A 80 -22.40 3.27 17.71
N TRP A 81 -21.89 3.75 18.81
CA TRP A 81 -22.47 4.87 19.57
C TRP A 81 -21.54 6.08 19.49
N SER A 82 -22.10 7.28 19.37
CA SER A 82 -21.34 8.52 19.53
C SER A 82 -21.54 9.08 20.93
N GLN A 83 -20.52 9.73 21.47
CA GLN A 83 -20.58 10.35 22.80
C GLN A 83 -21.80 11.27 22.94
N GLY A 84 -22.53 11.12 24.03
CA GLY A 84 -23.69 11.94 24.35
C GLY A 84 -24.97 11.67 23.52
N LYS A 85 -24.96 10.73 22.57
CA LYS A 85 -26.15 10.34 21.81
C LYS A 85 -26.85 9.12 22.43
N LYS A 86 -28.18 9.20 22.49
CA LYS A 86 -29.03 8.07 22.96
C LYS A 86 -29.32 7.06 21.86
N GLU A 87 -29.11 7.40 20.60
CA GLU A 87 -29.33 6.55 19.44
C GLU A 87 -28.02 6.08 18.83
N ALA A 88 -28.00 4.85 18.36
CA ALA A 88 -26.85 4.30 17.66
C ALA A 88 -26.56 5.07 16.36
N VAL A 89 -25.28 5.32 16.09
CA VAL A 89 -24.82 5.92 14.84
C VAL A 89 -24.99 4.95 13.67
N ALA A 90 -24.66 3.70 13.91
CA ALA A 90 -24.81 2.61 12.94
C ALA A 90 -24.96 1.27 13.67
N THR A 91 -25.68 0.37 13.02
CA THR A 91 -25.83 -1.03 13.48
C THR A 91 -25.70 -1.96 12.29
N LYS A 92 -24.98 -3.07 12.44
CA LYS A 92 -24.83 -4.07 11.39
C LYS A 92 -24.58 -5.45 11.98
N THR A 93 -25.21 -6.46 11.39
CA THR A 93 -24.93 -7.87 11.63
C THR A 93 -24.07 -8.42 10.50
N PHE A 94 -22.99 -9.08 10.85
CA PHE A 94 -22.10 -9.80 9.93
C PHE A 94 -22.31 -11.29 10.15
N GLU A 95 -22.34 -12.04 9.07
CA GLU A 95 -22.51 -13.51 9.08
C GLU A 95 -21.27 -14.16 8.47
N LEU A 96 -20.85 -15.29 9.00
CA LEU A 96 -19.84 -16.13 8.36
C LEU A 96 -20.51 -17.06 7.35
N GLU A 97 -20.02 -17.00 6.13
CA GLU A 97 -20.32 -18.03 5.13
C GLU A 97 -19.52 -19.30 5.43
N ASN A 98 -19.99 -20.44 4.90
CA ASN A 98 -19.28 -21.71 5.03
C ASN A 98 -17.82 -21.57 4.56
N ASP A 99 -16.89 -22.14 5.32
CA ASP A 99 -15.42 -22.12 5.10
C ASP A 99 -14.71 -20.80 5.41
N GLN A 100 -15.37 -19.80 5.99
CA GLN A 100 -14.72 -18.56 6.45
C GLN A 100 -14.24 -18.69 7.91
N GLU A 101 -13.14 -18.01 8.21
CA GLU A 101 -12.59 -17.97 9.57
C GLU A 101 -13.19 -16.81 10.39
N ILE A 102 -13.30 -16.99 11.70
CA ILE A 102 -13.71 -15.93 12.66
C ILE A 102 -12.95 -14.63 12.48
N ARG A 103 -11.69 -14.72 12.03
CA ARG A 103 -10.86 -13.56 11.67
C ARG A 103 -11.53 -12.63 10.64
N GLU A 104 -12.27 -13.16 9.67
CA GLU A 104 -12.90 -12.36 8.61
C GLU A 104 -14.01 -11.45 9.16
N LEU A 105 -14.72 -11.86 10.22
CA LEU A 105 -15.63 -10.97 10.95
C LEU A 105 -14.89 -9.77 11.54
N GLY A 106 -13.72 -10.00 12.16
CA GLY A 106 -12.89 -8.94 12.72
C GLY A 106 -12.39 -7.96 11.66
N LEU A 107 -12.08 -8.43 10.45
CA LEU A 107 -11.68 -7.58 9.31
C LEU A 107 -12.89 -6.77 8.81
N ALA A 108 -14.02 -7.44 8.57
CA ALA A 108 -15.21 -6.80 8.02
C ALA A 108 -15.78 -5.72 8.97
N VAL A 109 -15.84 -5.98 10.27
CA VAL A 109 -16.26 -4.97 11.24
C VAL A 109 -15.27 -3.82 11.37
N SER A 110 -13.97 -4.05 11.14
CA SER A 110 -12.97 -2.99 11.15
C SER A 110 -13.19 -2.02 9.98
N ASP A 111 -13.43 -2.53 8.78
CA ASP A 111 -13.71 -1.72 7.60
C ASP A 111 -15.04 -0.95 7.76
N TRP A 112 -16.09 -1.63 8.19
CA TRP A 112 -17.39 -1.00 8.46
C TRP A 112 -17.30 0.11 9.53
N PHE A 113 -16.52 -0.09 10.59
CA PHE A 113 -16.31 0.94 11.61
C PHE A 113 -15.62 2.18 11.03
N VAL A 114 -14.57 1.98 10.24
CA VAL A 114 -13.86 3.08 9.57
C VAL A 114 -14.80 3.86 8.64
N GLU A 115 -15.60 3.16 7.85
CA GLU A 115 -16.56 3.77 6.91
C GLU A 115 -17.60 4.64 7.63
N ASN A 116 -18.14 4.17 8.76
CA ASN A 116 -19.19 4.88 9.49
C ASN A 116 -18.67 5.98 10.42
N THR A 117 -17.38 6.02 10.72
CA THR A 117 -16.78 7.02 11.61
C THR A 117 -15.90 8.04 10.90
N LEU A 118 -15.20 7.65 9.84
CA LEU A 118 -14.25 8.49 9.09
C LEU A 118 -14.69 8.81 7.67
N GLN A 119 -15.79 8.23 7.19
CA GLN A 119 -16.37 8.44 5.85
C GLN A 119 -15.41 8.14 4.68
N PHE A 120 -14.60 7.15 4.82
CA PHE A 120 -13.83 6.57 3.72
C PHE A 120 -13.74 5.06 3.89
N ASN A 121 -13.58 4.35 2.79
CA ASN A 121 -13.52 2.90 2.80
C ASN A 121 -12.42 2.39 3.72
N GLY A 122 -12.71 1.35 4.49
CA GLY A 122 -11.71 0.62 5.26
C GLY A 122 -10.72 -0.11 4.34
N VAL A 123 -9.63 -0.59 4.91
CA VAL A 123 -8.57 -1.32 4.19
C VAL A 123 -8.09 -2.55 4.96
N ALA A 124 -8.85 -2.99 5.98
CA ALA A 124 -8.48 -4.12 6.83
C ALA A 124 -8.37 -5.43 6.05
N THR A 125 -9.19 -5.62 5.01
CA THR A 125 -9.19 -6.80 4.14
C THR A 125 -8.09 -6.78 3.08
N SER A 126 -7.39 -5.66 2.90
CA SER A 126 -6.31 -5.53 1.91
C SER A 126 -5.05 -6.30 2.29
N ARG A 127 -4.21 -6.58 1.30
CA ARG A 127 -2.95 -7.32 1.45
C ARG A 127 -1.77 -6.47 1.00
N ILE A 128 -0.63 -6.71 1.64
CA ILE A 128 0.64 -6.08 1.31
C ILE A 128 1.55 -7.13 0.68
N ALA A 129 1.97 -6.94 -0.56
CA ALA A 129 3.08 -7.71 -1.11
C ALA A 129 4.38 -6.92 -0.92
N TYR A 130 5.46 -7.59 -0.56
CA TYR A 130 6.74 -6.94 -0.32
C TYR A 130 7.90 -7.90 -0.54
N THR A 131 9.10 -7.36 -0.67
CA THR A 131 10.33 -8.14 -0.77
C THR A 131 10.92 -8.34 0.61
N ALA A 132 11.11 -9.60 1.02
CA ALA A 132 11.84 -9.96 2.22
C ALA A 132 13.17 -10.66 1.90
N GLN A 133 14.20 -10.32 2.67
CA GLN A 133 15.53 -10.95 2.58
C GLN A 133 16.10 -11.19 3.98
N LYS A 134 16.37 -12.45 4.31
CA LYS A 134 17.24 -12.80 5.44
C LYS A 134 18.71 -12.59 5.01
N THR A 135 19.56 -12.11 5.91
CA THR A 135 21.00 -11.90 5.65
C THR A 135 21.61 -13.03 4.83
N ASN A 136 22.32 -12.70 3.76
CA ASN A 136 22.98 -13.63 2.83
C ASN A 136 22.05 -14.66 2.14
N ARG A 137 20.75 -14.43 2.15
CA ARG A 137 19.76 -15.28 1.47
C ARG A 137 19.16 -14.57 0.25
N ARG A 138 18.49 -15.35 -0.62
CA ARG A 138 17.73 -14.80 -1.76
C ARG A 138 16.58 -13.96 -1.28
N LYS A 139 16.22 -12.95 -2.07
CA LYS A 139 15.01 -12.16 -1.88
C LYS A 139 13.80 -12.97 -2.28
N ASN A 140 12.73 -12.86 -1.50
CA ASN A 140 11.45 -13.49 -1.80
C ASN A 140 10.33 -12.44 -1.75
N VAL A 141 9.32 -12.61 -2.61
CA VAL A 141 8.06 -11.88 -2.46
C VAL A 141 7.26 -12.56 -1.35
N MET A 142 6.82 -11.77 -0.40
CA MET A 142 6.00 -12.15 0.74
C MET A 142 4.67 -11.42 0.70
N PHE A 143 3.65 -11.98 1.30
CA PHE A 143 2.40 -11.31 1.64
C PHE A 143 2.31 -11.07 3.13
N SER A 144 1.67 -9.95 3.48
CA SER A 144 1.20 -9.66 4.83
C SER A 144 -0.24 -9.20 4.76
N SER A 145 -1.05 -9.56 5.77
CA SER A 145 -2.30 -8.85 6.05
C SER A 145 -2.01 -7.39 6.42
N TYR A 146 -3.02 -6.53 6.32
CA TYR A 146 -2.91 -5.11 6.69
C TYR A 146 -2.42 -4.92 8.13
N ASP A 147 -2.92 -5.67 9.08
CA ASP A 147 -2.52 -5.63 10.50
C ASP A 147 -1.11 -6.21 10.77
N GLY A 148 -0.50 -6.85 9.78
CA GLY A 148 0.83 -7.44 9.87
C GLY A 148 0.92 -8.74 10.68
N THR A 149 -0.20 -9.38 11.01
CA THR A 149 -0.24 -10.61 11.82
C THR A 149 -0.13 -11.88 10.99
N VAL A 150 -0.68 -11.89 9.78
CA VAL A 150 -0.53 -13.00 8.83
C VAL A 150 0.57 -12.67 7.83
N ILE A 151 1.60 -13.51 7.78
CA ILE A 151 2.73 -13.36 6.86
C ILE A 151 2.95 -14.68 6.13
N GLN A 152 2.93 -14.64 4.79
CA GLN A 152 3.08 -15.80 3.95
C GLN A 152 4.13 -15.57 2.86
N ARG A 153 4.91 -16.61 2.54
CA ARG A 153 5.78 -16.58 1.37
C ARG A 153 4.94 -16.77 0.11
N PHE A 154 5.18 -15.92 -0.89
CA PHE A 154 4.47 -15.99 -2.16
C PHE A 154 5.32 -16.58 -3.29
N SER A 155 6.57 -16.12 -3.47
CA SER A 155 7.44 -16.61 -4.53
C SER A 155 8.21 -17.87 -4.12
N TYR A 156 8.09 -18.93 -4.93
CA TYR A 156 8.76 -20.23 -4.67
C TYR A 156 9.78 -20.61 -5.75
N ASN A 157 10.00 -19.76 -6.76
CA ASN A 157 11.04 -20.00 -7.77
C ASN A 157 12.46 -19.90 -7.20
N LEU A 158 13.45 -20.36 -7.99
CA LEU A 158 14.86 -20.39 -7.58
C LEU A 158 15.59 -19.04 -7.70
N GLY A 159 14.93 -18.01 -8.24
CA GLY A 159 15.49 -16.66 -8.41
C GLY A 159 15.47 -15.82 -7.13
N SER A 160 16.13 -14.67 -7.21
CA SER A 160 16.00 -13.59 -6.23
C SER A 160 14.89 -12.65 -6.72
N ASN A 161 13.79 -12.57 -5.98
CA ASN A 161 12.54 -11.94 -6.43
C ASN A 161 12.35 -10.55 -5.80
N ASN A 162 12.00 -9.56 -6.62
CA ASN A 162 11.87 -8.17 -6.20
C ASN A 162 10.87 -7.40 -7.07
N PHE A 163 10.56 -6.14 -6.71
CA PHE A 163 9.74 -5.21 -7.49
C PHE A 163 8.37 -5.79 -7.86
N SER A 164 7.62 -6.20 -6.83
CA SER A 164 6.26 -6.72 -7.03
C SER A 164 5.27 -5.61 -7.38
N SER A 165 4.21 -5.97 -8.13
CA SER A 165 3.09 -5.11 -8.48
C SER A 165 1.81 -5.94 -8.58
N TRP A 166 0.74 -5.50 -7.91
CA TRP A 166 -0.58 -6.11 -8.02
C TRP A 166 -1.27 -5.73 -9.33
N SER A 167 -1.98 -6.69 -9.94
CA SER A 167 -2.97 -6.36 -10.97
C SER A 167 -4.14 -5.57 -10.36
N PHE A 168 -4.84 -4.79 -11.19
CA PHE A 168 -5.94 -3.94 -10.73
C PHE A 168 -7.12 -4.73 -10.15
N ASP A 169 -7.29 -5.98 -10.53
CA ASP A 169 -8.30 -6.91 -10.04
C ASP A 169 -7.82 -7.75 -8.82
N ASN A 170 -6.63 -7.50 -8.30
CA ASN A 170 -5.97 -8.24 -7.22
C ASN A 170 -5.78 -9.75 -7.47
N LYS A 171 -5.99 -10.23 -8.70
CA LYS A 171 -5.88 -11.67 -9.02
C LYS A 171 -4.47 -12.11 -9.33
N ASN A 172 -3.60 -11.19 -9.75
CA ASN A 172 -2.24 -11.52 -10.16
C ASN A 172 -1.21 -10.61 -9.52
N ILE A 173 -0.01 -11.15 -9.34
CA ILE A 173 1.19 -10.40 -8.98
C ILE A 173 2.24 -10.56 -10.05
N LEU A 174 2.74 -9.42 -10.49
CA LEU A 174 3.90 -9.29 -11.34
C LEU A 174 5.12 -9.02 -10.46
N TYR A 175 6.26 -9.66 -10.74
CA TYR A 175 7.52 -9.39 -10.05
C TYR A 175 8.72 -9.69 -10.94
N THR A 176 9.85 -9.05 -10.65
CA THR A 176 11.14 -9.35 -11.31
C THR A 176 11.84 -10.48 -10.56
N THR A 177 12.26 -11.51 -11.29
CA THR A 177 13.11 -12.59 -10.78
C THR A 177 14.50 -12.51 -11.39
N PHE A 178 15.53 -12.52 -10.53
CA PHE A 178 16.92 -12.45 -10.91
C PHE A 178 17.55 -13.84 -10.75
N THR A 179 17.99 -14.43 -11.85
CA THR A 179 18.80 -15.63 -11.87
C THR A 179 20.29 -15.26 -11.93
N ARG A 180 21.18 -16.25 -12.04
CA ARG A 180 22.63 -15.98 -12.16
C ARG A 180 22.98 -15.22 -13.44
N SER A 181 22.19 -15.38 -14.51
CA SER A 181 22.52 -14.90 -15.85
C SER A 181 21.62 -13.77 -16.34
N LYS A 182 20.42 -13.61 -15.79
CA LYS A 182 19.44 -12.66 -16.34
C LYS A 182 18.35 -12.24 -15.34
N ALA A 183 17.78 -11.07 -15.60
CA ALA A 183 16.51 -10.63 -15.03
C ALA A 183 15.36 -11.10 -15.94
N GLN A 184 14.24 -11.48 -15.33
CA GLN A 184 13.01 -11.90 -16.01
C GLN A 184 11.79 -11.35 -15.27
N LEU A 185 10.69 -11.10 -15.97
CA LEU A 185 9.42 -10.82 -15.33
C LEU A 185 8.60 -12.09 -15.21
N ALA A 186 7.97 -12.24 -14.05
CA ALA A 186 7.11 -13.35 -13.72
C ALA A 186 5.72 -12.83 -13.33
N ILE A 187 4.67 -13.43 -13.85
CA ILE A 187 3.29 -13.23 -13.40
C ILE A 187 2.83 -14.47 -12.68
N GLN A 188 2.25 -14.31 -11.50
CA GLN A 188 1.74 -15.39 -10.67
C GLN A 188 0.35 -15.04 -10.15
N PRO A 189 -0.66 -15.93 -10.31
CA PRO A 189 -1.95 -15.76 -9.67
C PRO A 189 -1.84 -15.66 -8.14
N SER A 190 -2.63 -14.80 -7.51
CA SER A 190 -2.54 -14.53 -6.06
C SER A 190 -2.86 -15.75 -5.18
N ILE A 191 -3.54 -16.76 -5.75
CA ILE A 191 -3.94 -18.01 -5.07
C ILE A 191 -3.17 -19.25 -5.55
N ARG A 192 -2.16 -19.10 -6.43
CA ARG A 192 -1.45 -20.24 -7.04
C ARG A 192 0.05 -20.13 -6.84
N LEU A 193 0.73 -21.29 -6.80
CA LEU A 193 2.17 -21.37 -6.55
C LEU A 193 3.05 -21.26 -7.80
N ARG A 194 2.48 -21.41 -9.00
CA ARG A 194 3.25 -21.39 -10.26
C ARG A 194 3.17 -20.04 -10.94
N SER A 195 4.32 -19.50 -11.30
CA SER A 195 4.45 -18.28 -12.08
C SER A 195 4.67 -18.58 -13.56
N LYS A 196 4.12 -17.72 -14.44
CA LYS A 196 4.44 -17.66 -15.86
C LYS A 196 5.58 -16.65 -16.07
N ILE A 197 6.66 -17.07 -16.71
CA ILE A 197 7.74 -16.17 -17.11
C ILE A 197 7.37 -15.54 -18.45
N LEU A 198 7.52 -14.22 -18.55
CA LEU A 198 7.28 -13.47 -19.78
C LEU A 198 8.49 -13.55 -20.71
N ALA A 199 8.23 -13.61 -22.02
CA ALA A 199 9.26 -13.66 -23.04
C ALA A 199 9.72 -12.23 -23.43
N PHE A 200 11.02 -12.05 -23.56
CA PHE A 200 11.64 -10.80 -24.01
C PHE A 200 12.72 -11.07 -25.06
N PRO A 201 13.02 -10.10 -25.94
CA PRO A 201 14.09 -10.22 -26.92
C PRO A 201 15.44 -10.57 -26.26
N ALA A 202 16.26 -11.34 -26.97
CA ALA A 202 17.59 -11.70 -26.51
C ALA A 202 18.46 -10.44 -26.21
N GLY A 203 19.27 -10.50 -25.16
CA GLY A 203 20.12 -9.38 -24.76
C GLY A 203 19.41 -8.26 -24.01
N SER A 204 18.09 -8.31 -23.84
CA SER A 204 17.33 -7.35 -23.02
C SER A 204 17.11 -7.87 -21.60
N GLN A 205 17.00 -6.93 -20.64
CA GLN A 205 16.75 -7.26 -19.22
C GLN A 205 15.59 -6.41 -18.69
N PRO A 206 14.42 -7.00 -18.44
CA PRO A 206 13.30 -6.28 -17.86
C PRO A 206 13.52 -6.02 -16.37
N LEU A 207 13.31 -4.78 -15.93
CA LEU A 207 13.46 -4.34 -14.54
C LEU A 207 12.22 -3.60 -14.10
N GLY A 208 11.57 -4.09 -13.07
CA GLY A 208 10.40 -3.44 -12.49
C GLY A 208 9.30 -3.14 -13.49
N ALA A 209 8.11 -3.51 -13.19
CA ALA A 209 6.98 -3.23 -14.05
C ALA A 209 5.73 -2.88 -13.23
N SER A 210 4.79 -2.18 -13.87
CA SER A 210 3.49 -1.84 -13.33
C SER A 210 2.38 -2.28 -14.29
N TRP A 211 1.24 -2.64 -13.74
CA TRP A 211 0.08 -3.00 -14.52
C TRP A 211 -0.57 -1.77 -15.16
N HIS A 212 -1.06 -1.95 -16.37
CA HIS A 212 -2.03 -1.05 -16.98
C HIS A 212 -3.43 -1.36 -16.42
N PRO A 213 -4.32 -0.35 -16.20
CA PRO A 213 -5.67 -0.57 -15.66
C PRO A 213 -6.55 -1.53 -16.45
N ASP A 214 -6.28 -1.69 -17.75
CA ASP A 214 -7.01 -2.62 -18.63
C ASP A 214 -6.78 -4.11 -18.28
N GLY A 215 -5.77 -4.40 -17.45
CA GLY A 215 -5.36 -5.76 -17.10
C GLY A 215 -4.76 -6.58 -18.25
N LYS A 216 -4.62 -6.01 -19.45
CA LYS A 216 -4.13 -6.67 -20.66
C LYS A 216 -2.68 -6.35 -20.99
N SER A 217 -2.17 -5.25 -20.44
CA SER A 217 -0.80 -4.77 -20.68
C SER A 217 -0.09 -4.36 -19.40
N ILE A 218 1.22 -4.28 -19.49
CA ILE A 218 2.10 -3.81 -18.43
C ILE A 218 3.07 -2.76 -18.99
N LEU A 219 3.46 -1.82 -18.15
CA LEU A 219 4.57 -0.90 -18.39
C LEU A 219 5.80 -1.42 -17.66
N LEU A 220 6.95 -1.41 -18.32
CA LEU A 220 8.19 -1.88 -17.73
C LEU A 220 9.39 -1.02 -18.13
N THR A 221 10.43 -1.06 -17.31
CA THR A 221 11.77 -0.66 -17.70
C THR A 221 12.46 -1.81 -18.42
N LEU A 222 12.95 -1.60 -19.62
CA LEU A 222 13.74 -2.59 -20.35
C LEU A 222 15.15 -2.05 -20.59
N MET A 223 16.14 -2.76 -20.04
CA MET A 223 17.54 -2.47 -20.33
C MET A 223 17.97 -3.21 -21.59
N LYS A 224 18.51 -2.46 -22.55
CA LYS A 224 19.07 -2.98 -23.82
C LYS A 224 20.28 -2.16 -24.20
N GLN A 225 21.41 -2.83 -24.51
CA GLN A 225 22.67 -2.18 -24.99
C GLN A 225 23.16 -1.02 -24.08
N GLY A 226 22.95 -1.12 -22.76
CA GLY A 226 23.40 -0.12 -21.78
C GLY A 226 22.44 1.06 -21.57
N ASN A 227 21.34 1.16 -22.33
CA ASN A 227 20.26 2.11 -22.10
C ASN A 227 19.08 1.45 -21.37
N ALA A 228 18.29 2.25 -20.66
CA ALA A 228 17.07 1.81 -19.97
C ALA A 228 15.91 2.68 -20.43
N ASP A 229 14.95 2.07 -21.11
CA ASP A 229 13.79 2.74 -21.67
C ASP A 229 12.49 2.14 -21.17
N ILE A 230 11.40 2.88 -21.29
CA ILE A 230 10.07 2.42 -20.91
C ILE A 230 9.36 1.82 -22.12
N TYR A 231 8.83 0.62 -21.89
CA TYR A 231 8.06 -0.13 -22.87
C TYR A 231 6.68 -0.48 -22.34
N SER A 232 5.73 -0.56 -23.25
CA SER A 232 4.48 -1.28 -23.07
C SER A 232 4.63 -2.72 -23.56
N TYR A 233 4.10 -3.68 -22.83
CA TYR A 233 4.09 -5.10 -23.19
C TYR A 233 2.66 -5.63 -23.10
N ASN A 234 2.13 -6.10 -24.21
CA ASN A 234 0.82 -6.72 -24.29
C ASN A 234 0.92 -8.21 -23.86
N LEU A 235 0.08 -8.63 -22.92
CA LEU A 235 0.14 -9.97 -22.31
C LEU A 235 -0.44 -11.07 -23.20
N SER A 236 -1.26 -10.73 -24.20
CA SER A 236 -1.92 -11.71 -25.08
C SER A 236 -1.04 -12.16 -26.23
N ASP A 237 -0.36 -11.24 -26.90
CA ASP A 237 0.45 -11.47 -28.09
C ASP A 237 1.97 -11.27 -27.88
N ALA A 238 2.36 -10.89 -26.67
CA ALA A 238 3.73 -10.57 -26.29
C ALA A 238 4.35 -9.38 -27.08
N LYS A 239 3.52 -8.52 -27.65
CA LYS A 239 3.97 -7.35 -28.38
C LYS A 239 4.63 -6.36 -27.43
N LEU A 240 5.82 -5.90 -27.78
CA LEU A 240 6.63 -4.95 -27.03
C LEU A 240 6.75 -3.65 -27.83
N GLU A 241 6.31 -2.54 -27.27
CA GLU A 241 6.33 -1.22 -27.90
C GLU A 241 7.10 -0.24 -27.02
N SER A 242 8.06 0.48 -27.62
CA SER A 242 8.77 1.57 -26.94
C SER A 242 7.85 2.78 -26.80
N LEU A 243 7.76 3.35 -25.62
CA LEU A 243 6.95 4.55 -25.36
C LEU A 243 7.74 5.84 -25.55
N PHE A 244 9.05 5.77 -25.34
CA PHE A 244 9.95 6.93 -25.47
C PHE A 244 11.20 6.52 -26.24
N ASN A 245 11.72 7.44 -27.04
CA ASN A 245 12.97 7.28 -27.76
C ASN A 245 13.94 8.42 -27.39
N TRP A 246 14.25 8.49 -26.09
CA TRP A 246 15.15 9.49 -25.56
C TRP A 246 16.57 8.92 -25.43
N LYS A 247 17.57 9.78 -25.36
CA LYS A 247 18.97 9.37 -25.15
C LYS A 247 19.32 9.21 -23.66
N SER A 248 18.38 9.49 -22.78
CA SER A 248 18.49 9.42 -21.33
C SER A 248 18.03 8.08 -20.79
N LEU A 249 18.15 7.89 -19.48
CA LEU A 249 17.61 6.71 -18.79
C LEU A 249 16.17 6.98 -18.36
N GLU A 250 15.23 6.17 -18.84
CA GLU A 250 13.82 6.19 -18.43
C GLU A 250 13.49 4.94 -17.61
N THR A 251 13.06 5.14 -16.37
CA THR A 251 12.84 4.03 -15.42
C THR A 251 11.62 4.21 -14.54
N SER A 252 11.24 3.14 -13.83
CA SER A 252 10.20 3.16 -12.80
C SER A 252 8.85 3.70 -13.29
N PRO A 253 8.32 3.22 -14.43
CA PRO A 253 7.03 3.66 -14.93
C PRO A 253 5.90 3.23 -14.01
N HIS A 254 4.93 4.12 -13.82
CA HIS A 254 3.68 3.81 -13.12
C HIS A 254 2.51 4.46 -13.84
N MET A 255 1.56 3.63 -14.29
CA MET A 255 0.33 4.08 -14.94
C MET A 255 -0.63 4.68 -13.92
N SER A 256 -1.26 5.79 -14.25
CA SER A 256 -2.37 6.33 -13.46
C SER A 256 -3.57 5.38 -13.50
N PRO A 257 -4.33 5.23 -12.41
CA PRO A 257 -5.51 4.36 -12.36
C PRO A 257 -6.58 4.66 -13.41
N ASP A 258 -6.68 5.90 -13.90
CA ASP A 258 -7.56 6.30 -14.99
C ASP A 258 -7.04 5.92 -16.39
N GLY A 259 -5.82 5.35 -16.48
CA GLY A 259 -5.20 4.94 -17.74
C GLY A 259 -4.71 6.08 -18.64
N LYS A 260 -4.72 7.34 -18.18
CA LYS A 260 -4.45 8.51 -19.02
C LYS A 260 -3.03 9.06 -18.94
N LYS A 261 -2.30 8.72 -17.86
CA LYS A 261 -0.98 9.29 -17.61
C LYS A 261 0.03 8.26 -17.13
N ILE A 262 1.28 8.46 -17.49
CA ILE A 262 2.42 7.67 -17.01
C ILE A 262 3.31 8.58 -16.18
N ALA A 263 3.53 8.25 -14.91
CA ALA A 263 4.60 8.84 -14.12
C ALA A 263 5.85 7.97 -14.24
N PHE A 264 7.00 8.60 -14.45
CA PHE A 264 8.26 7.88 -14.62
C PHE A 264 9.45 8.72 -14.18
N VAL A 265 10.61 8.11 -14.14
CA VAL A 265 11.88 8.74 -13.78
C VAL A 265 12.73 8.87 -15.01
N SER A 266 13.29 10.06 -15.26
CA SER A 266 14.30 10.27 -16.28
C SER A 266 15.39 11.24 -15.82
N ASP A 267 16.58 11.07 -16.33
CA ASP A 267 17.70 11.98 -16.13
C ASP A 267 17.98 12.91 -17.34
N THR A 268 16.98 13.04 -18.24
CA THR A 268 17.08 13.85 -19.47
C THR A 268 17.41 15.31 -19.23
N ALA A 269 16.94 15.91 -18.12
CA ALA A 269 17.25 17.31 -17.80
C ALA A 269 18.70 17.50 -17.34
N TYR A 270 19.22 16.54 -16.61
CA TYR A 270 20.58 16.54 -16.08
C TYR A 270 21.06 15.09 -15.91
N PRO A 271 22.09 14.65 -16.65
CA PRO A 271 22.63 13.31 -16.52
C PRO A 271 22.96 12.94 -15.07
N ARG A 272 22.57 11.73 -14.65
CA ARG A 272 22.76 11.19 -13.30
C ARG A 272 22.03 11.95 -12.17
N ARG A 273 21.06 12.83 -12.54
CA ARG A 273 20.19 13.52 -11.57
C ARG A 273 18.73 13.23 -11.89
N PRO A 274 18.26 12.01 -11.64
CA PRO A 274 16.93 11.59 -12.05
C PRO A 274 15.85 12.45 -11.41
N GLN A 275 14.85 12.74 -12.23
CA GLN A 275 13.68 13.54 -11.89
C GLN A 275 12.41 12.81 -12.30
N ILE A 276 11.30 13.19 -11.72
CA ILE A 276 9.99 12.63 -12.05
C ILE A 276 9.34 13.43 -13.16
N TYR A 277 8.82 12.73 -14.14
CA TYR A 277 8.07 13.23 -15.27
C TYR A 277 6.69 12.61 -15.33
N ILE A 278 5.74 13.30 -15.90
CA ILE A 278 4.42 12.81 -16.26
C ILE A 278 4.24 12.95 -17.77
N HIS A 279 3.90 11.85 -18.43
CA HIS A 279 3.47 11.83 -19.82
C HIS A 279 1.95 11.63 -19.86
N ASN A 280 1.26 12.49 -20.59
CA ASN A 280 -0.18 12.40 -20.84
C ASN A 280 -0.39 11.69 -22.19
N LEU A 281 -1.05 10.55 -22.18
CA LEU A 281 -1.28 9.70 -23.37
C LEU A 281 -2.29 10.29 -24.36
N GLU A 282 -3.22 11.16 -23.87
CA GLU A 282 -4.22 11.79 -24.73
C GLU A 282 -3.62 12.98 -25.51
N THR A 283 -2.73 13.73 -24.88
CA THR A 283 -2.15 14.96 -25.46
C THR A 283 -0.73 14.76 -25.96
N GLU A 284 -0.12 13.60 -25.72
CA GLU A 284 1.27 13.24 -26.01
C GLU A 284 2.32 14.19 -25.39
N LYS A 285 1.89 14.99 -24.41
CA LYS A 285 2.76 15.95 -23.71
C LYS A 285 3.45 15.32 -22.51
N THR A 286 4.74 15.57 -22.38
CA THR A 286 5.54 15.21 -21.22
C THR A 286 5.96 16.44 -20.45
N GLU A 287 5.70 16.46 -19.16
CA GLU A 287 6.16 17.55 -18.28
C GLU A 287 6.98 17.02 -17.10
N ARG A 288 8.01 17.77 -16.73
CA ARG A 288 8.82 17.51 -15.56
C ARG A 288 8.06 17.97 -14.30
N VAL A 289 7.99 17.11 -13.30
CA VAL A 289 7.27 17.36 -12.05
C VAL A 289 8.20 17.85 -10.95
N THR A 290 9.41 17.28 -10.83
CA THR A 290 10.34 17.60 -9.75
C THR A 290 11.49 18.50 -10.21
N PHE A 291 11.73 19.59 -9.46
CA PHE A 291 12.76 20.60 -9.74
C PHE A 291 13.76 20.78 -8.59
N LYS A 292 13.46 20.23 -7.41
CA LYS A 292 14.31 20.28 -6.22
C LYS A 292 14.90 18.91 -5.91
N GLY A 293 16.11 18.89 -5.36
CA GLY A 293 16.87 17.66 -5.10
C GLY A 293 17.58 17.12 -6.32
N ASN A 294 18.66 16.37 -6.10
CA ASN A 294 19.45 15.78 -7.17
C ASN A 294 18.97 14.40 -7.58
N TYR A 295 18.11 13.78 -6.77
CA TYR A 295 17.60 12.45 -7.02
C TYR A 295 16.15 12.35 -6.55
N ASN A 296 15.23 12.15 -7.48
CA ASN A 296 13.83 11.88 -7.23
C ASN A 296 13.44 10.60 -7.97
N SER A 297 12.76 9.66 -7.30
CA SER A 297 12.47 8.35 -7.87
C SER A 297 11.23 7.69 -7.27
N SER A 298 10.89 6.50 -7.79
CA SER A 298 9.79 5.65 -7.32
C SER A 298 8.43 6.36 -7.24
N PRO A 299 7.99 7.04 -8.33
CA PRO A 299 6.68 7.68 -8.33
C PRO A 299 5.57 6.63 -8.29
N LYS A 300 4.52 6.90 -7.50
CA LYS A 300 3.31 6.09 -7.40
C LYS A 300 2.08 6.99 -7.40
N TRP A 301 1.12 6.68 -8.27
CA TRP A 301 -0.16 7.37 -8.34
C TRP A 301 -1.06 7.01 -7.16
N SER A 302 -1.79 7.99 -6.63
CA SER A 302 -2.96 7.75 -5.80
C SER A 302 -4.08 7.10 -6.63
N HIS A 303 -4.99 6.38 -5.97
CA HIS A 303 -6.07 5.65 -6.67
C HIS A 303 -7.06 6.55 -7.41
N ASP A 304 -7.17 7.81 -7.02
CA ASP A 304 -7.98 8.84 -7.69
C ASP A 304 -7.26 9.56 -8.83
N SER A 305 -6.03 9.14 -9.18
CA SER A 305 -5.19 9.74 -10.24
C SER A 305 -4.84 11.22 -10.04
N THR A 306 -5.03 11.77 -8.83
CA THR A 306 -4.83 13.22 -8.57
C THR A 306 -3.50 13.56 -7.91
N GLN A 307 -2.81 12.56 -7.33
CA GLN A 307 -1.59 12.78 -6.58
C GLN A 307 -0.52 11.74 -6.92
N LEU A 308 0.74 12.12 -6.73
CA LEU A 308 1.89 11.21 -6.71
C LEU A 308 2.52 11.19 -5.32
N VAL A 309 2.91 10.03 -4.84
CA VAL A 309 3.91 9.88 -3.80
C VAL A 309 5.23 9.44 -4.41
N TYR A 310 6.35 9.95 -3.91
CA TYR A 310 7.67 9.65 -4.45
C TYR A 310 8.75 9.85 -3.39
N GLU A 311 9.93 9.33 -3.66
CA GLU A 311 11.11 9.53 -2.82
C GLU A 311 12.04 10.61 -3.40
N ARG A 312 12.56 11.47 -2.52
CA ARG A 312 13.56 12.50 -2.86
C ARG A 312 14.77 12.38 -1.94
N GLN A 313 15.95 12.39 -2.53
CA GLN A 313 17.18 12.46 -1.77
C GLN A 313 17.51 13.90 -1.37
N LYS A 314 17.76 14.10 -0.07
CA LYS A 314 18.22 15.35 0.51
C LYS A 314 19.36 15.05 1.49
N LYS A 315 20.55 15.60 1.28
CA LYS A 315 21.75 15.33 2.11
C LYS A 315 22.03 13.83 2.27
N ASN A 316 21.94 13.08 1.16
CA ASN A 316 22.14 11.63 1.07
C ASN A 316 21.11 10.77 1.85
N ILE A 317 20.00 11.35 2.25
CA ILE A 317 18.90 10.63 2.93
C ILE A 317 17.66 10.73 2.06
N PHE A 318 17.00 9.59 1.80
CA PHE A 318 15.74 9.56 1.10
C PHE A 318 14.58 9.85 2.04
N GLN A 319 13.70 10.76 1.60
CA GLN A 319 12.47 11.11 2.30
C GLN A 319 11.29 11.05 1.32
N LEU A 320 10.10 10.77 1.85
CA LEU A 320 8.88 10.72 1.06
C LEU A 320 8.28 12.12 0.87
N TYR A 321 7.84 12.36 -0.34
CA TYR A 321 7.14 13.56 -0.75
C TYR A 321 5.85 13.19 -1.48
N LYS A 322 4.86 14.04 -1.34
CA LYS A 322 3.60 13.97 -2.07
C LYS A 322 3.49 15.17 -3.02
N TYR A 323 3.05 14.95 -4.24
CA TYR A 323 2.75 15.97 -5.23
C TYR A 323 1.26 15.93 -5.58
N ASN A 324 0.60 17.07 -5.54
CA ASN A 324 -0.79 17.22 -5.97
C ASN A 324 -0.81 17.88 -7.36
N LEU A 325 -1.44 17.22 -8.33
CA LEU A 325 -1.46 17.66 -9.73
C LEU A 325 -2.20 18.97 -9.94
N LEU A 326 -3.32 19.15 -9.25
CA LEU A 326 -4.17 20.34 -9.39
C LEU A 326 -3.48 21.59 -8.84
N THR A 327 -2.95 21.49 -7.61
CA THR A 327 -2.31 22.63 -6.93
C THR A 327 -0.83 22.79 -7.27
N ARG A 328 -0.23 21.79 -7.93
CA ARG A 328 1.22 21.70 -8.25
C ARG A 328 2.14 21.82 -7.02
N ARG A 329 1.61 21.50 -5.83
CA ARG A 329 2.35 21.58 -4.56
C ARG A 329 3.00 20.27 -4.18
N HIS A 330 4.22 20.37 -3.64
CA HIS A 330 4.94 19.26 -3.03
C HIS A 330 4.91 19.38 -1.52
N VAL A 331 4.59 18.29 -0.83
CA VAL A 331 4.57 18.20 0.63
C VAL A 331 5.50 17.09 1.07
N GLN A 332 6.42 17.37 1.99
CA GLN A 332 7.28 16.37 2.61
C GLN A 332 6.47 15.61 3.67
N LEU A 333 6.50 14.27 3.63
CA LEU A 333 5.74 13.41 4.52
C LEU A 333 6.60 12.81 5.64
N THR A 334 7.84 12.43 5.34
CA THR A 334 8.75 11.83 6.32
C THR A 334 9.91 12.77 6.61
N PHE A 335 10.41 12.70 7.85
CA PHE A 335 11.49 13.54 8.35
C PHE A 335 12.46 12.70 9.19
N GLY A 336 13.68 13.17 9.34
CA GLY A 336 14.65 12.51 10.22
C GLY A 336 15.94 12.10 9.51
N ARG A 337 16.69 11.19 10.15
CA ARG A 337 18.03 10.77 9.72
C ARG A 337 18.06 9.38 9.09
N HIS A 338 16.89 8.83 8.75
CA HIS A 338 16.75 7.49 8.17
C HIS A 338 16.14 7.59 6.78
N ASP A 339 16.59 6.70 5.89
CA ASP A 339 15.97 6.56 4.59
C ASP A 339 14.53 6.09 4.73
N SER A 340 13.65 6.73 3.95
CA SER A 340 12.26 6.36 3.73
C SER A 340 12.07 6.21 2.22
N GLU A 341 11.82 5.00 1.75
CA GLU A 341 11.92 4.63 0.34
C GLU A 341 10.77 3.74 -0.10
N LYS A 342 10.59 3.68 -1.43
CA LYS A 342 9.66 2.78 -2.10
C LYS A 342 8.22 2.89 -1.55
N PRO A 343 7.63 4.08 -1.62
CA PRO A 343 6.26 4.29 -1.15
C PRO A 343 5.24 3.64 -2.07
N ASP A 344 4.09 3.28 -1.48
CA ASP A 344 2.87 2.94 -2.21
C ASP A 344 1.62 3.42 -1.46
N TRP A 345 0.51 3.65 -2.18
CA TRP A 345 -0.73 4.16 -1.61
C TRP A 345 -1.63 3.04 -1.09
N SER A 346 -2.34 3.32 0.02
CA SER A 346 -3.50 2.50 0.40
C SER A 346 -4.64 2.66 -0.62
N PRO A 347 -5.51 1.65 -0.79
CA PRO A 347 -6.65 1.71 -1.73
C PRO A 347 -7.54 2.94 -1.52
N ASN A 348 -7.74 3.36 -0.29
CA ASN A 348 -8.55 4.53 0.07
C ASN A 348 -7.78 5.87 0.00
N GLY A 349 -6.49 5.87 -0.37
CA GLY A 349 -5.67 7.10 -0.47
C GLY A 349 -5.36 7.80 0.85
N LYS A 350 -5.68 7.20 2.01
CA LYS A 350 -5.51 7.83 3.32
C LYS A 350 -4.18 7.49 4.00
N GLN A 351 -3.51 6.44 3.53
CA GLN A 351 -2.24 5.99 4.07
C GLN A 351 -1.23 5.71 2.96
N ILE A 352 0.04 5.71 3.34
CA ILE A 352 1.16 5.33 2.49
C ILE A 352 1.96 4.28 3.23
N ILE A 353 2.25 3.16 2.56
CA ILE A 353 3.21 2.16 3.01
C ILE A 353 4.58 2.45 2.40
N PHE A 354 5.63 2.20 3.14
CA PHE A 354 7.01 2.43 2.67
C PHE A 354 8.01 1.57 3.45
N SER A 355 9.24 1.48 2.95
CA SER A 355 10.35 0.89 3.68
C SER A 355 11.23 1.96 4.33
N ALA A 356 11.65 1.75 5.59
CA ALA A 356 12.59 2.64 6.27
C ALA A 356 13.66 1.87 7.05
N LYS A 357 14.89 2.36 6.98
CA LYS A 357 16.04 1.77 7.68
C LYS A 357 16.28 2.46 9.03
N THR A 358 15.37 2.25 9.98
CA THR A 358 15.47 2.86 11.32
C THR A 358 16.51 2.19 12.23
N LYS A 359 16.94 0.97 11.91
CA LYS A 359 17.96 0.18 12.61
C LYS A 359 18.90 -0.48 11.60
N LYS A 360 19.31 -1.75 11.83
CA LYS A 360 20.27 -2.48 11.00
C LYS A 360 19.77 -2.76 9.58
N VAL A 361 18.48 -3.09 9.44
CA VAL A 361 17.87 -3.47 8.15
C VAL A 361 16.55 -2.72 7.96
N PRO A 362 16.14 -2.46 6.69
CA PRO A 362 14.87 -1.83 6.38
C PRO A 362 13.67 -2.66 6.89
N LYS A 363 12.62 -1.94 7.31
CA LYS A 363 11.33 -2.48 7.74
C LYS A 363 10.20 -1.70 7.09
N LEU A 364 8.99 -2.29 7.08
CA LEU A 364 7.81 -1.65 6.53
C LEU A 364 7.10 -0.80 7.58
N TYR A 365 6.66 0.37 7.14
CA TYR A 365 5.91 1.34 7.95
C TYR A 365 4.72 1.89 7.20
N TYR A 366 3.66 2.23 7.93
CA TYR A 366 2.58 3.10 7.47
C TYR A 366 2.81 4.53 7.97
N ILE A 367 2.38 5.48 7.14
CA ILE A 367 2.20 6.88 7.51
C ILE A 367 0.88 7.38 6.92
N SER A 368 0.21 8.33 7.58
CA SER A 368 -0.93 9.01 6.97
C SER A 368 -0.50 9.77 5.71
N SER A 369 -1.36 9.85 4.70
CA SER A 369 -1.11 10.65 3.50
C SER A 369 -1.01 12.16 3.78
N PHE A 370 -1.30 12.58 5.00
CA PHE A 370 -1.07 13.94 5.51
C PHE A 370 0.25 14.09 6.30
N GLY A 371 1.01 13.00 6.48
CA GLY A 371 2.20 12.98 7.30
C GLY A 371 1.92 12.58 8.76
N GLY A 372 2.86 12.86 9.66
CA GLY A 372 2.74 12.57 11.09
C GLY A 372 3.53 11.33 11.55
N ARG A 373 3.02 10.62 12.55
CA ARG A 373 3.71 9.45 13.11
C ARG A 373 3.70 8.26 12.16
N THR A 374 4.71 7.43 12.25
CA THR A 374 4.79 6.17 11.50
C THR A 374 4.50 4.98 12.39
N ILE A 375 3.86 3.94 11.85
CA ILE A 375 3.59 2.68 12.55
C ILE A 375 4.23 1.54 11.77
N ARG A 376 4.98 0.69 12.46
CA ARG A 376 5.56 -0.51 11.86
C ARG A 376 4.46 -1.50 11.44
N VAL A 377 4.57 -2.05 10.23
CA VAL A 377 3.58 -2.97 9.65
C VAL A 377 3.75 -4.37 10.24
N THR A 378 4.89 -5.00 10.00
CA THR A 378 5.17 -6.39 10.33
C THR A 378 5.93 -6.53 11.64
N LYS A 379 5.75 -7.67 12.33
CA LYS A 379 6.54 -8.06 13.51
C LYS A 379 7.67 -9.04 13.17
N SER A 380 8.23 -8.96 11.97
CA SER A 380 9.30 -9.85 11.52
C SER A 380 10.58 -9.77 12.37
N SER A 381 11.39 -10.83 12.32
CA SER A 381 12.71 -10.88 12.98
C SER A 381 13.59 -9.67 12.61
N PRO A 382 14.41 -9.16 13.55
CA PRO A 382 15.31 -8.02 13.32
C PRO A 382 16.28 -8.19 12.14
N ASN A 383 16.62 -9.42 11.76
CA ASN A 383 17.57 -9.72 10.69
C ASN A 383 16.93 -9.90 9.31
N ILE A 384 15.63 -9.72 9.18
CA ILE A 384 14.94 -9.79 7.89
C ILE A 384 14.78 -8.36 7.36
N SER A 385 15.36 -8.08 6.19
CA SER A 385 15.11 -6.85 5.44
C SER A 385 13.75 -6.94 4.75
N GLU A 386 12.97 -5.88 4.79
CA GLU A 386 11.65 -5.74 4.15
C GLU A 386 11.65 -4.47 3.31
N THR A 387 11.45 -4.62 2.01
CA THR A 387 11.54 -3.52 1.04
C THR A 387 10.50 -3.65 -0.06
N ASN A 388 10.34 -2.59 -0.86
CA ASN A 388 9.45 -2.55 -2.02
C ASN A 388 8.02 -3.04 -1.72
N PRO A 389 7.35 -2.47 -0.71
CA PRO A 389 5.97 -2.82 -0.45
C PRO A 389 5.07 -2.33 -1.58
N VAL A 390 4.03 -3.10 -1.87
CA VAL A 390 2.92 -2.72 -2.75
C VAL A 390 1.61 -3.16 -2.14
N TRP A 391 0.63 -2.27 -2.20
CA TRP A 391 -0.67 -2.48 -1.59
C TRP A 391 -1.65 -3.07 -2.61
N SER A 392 -2.43 -4.10 -2.22
CA SER A 392 -3.56 -4.55 -3.04
C SER A 392 -4.68 -3.50 -3.02
N LYS A 393 -5.49 -3.47 -4.04
CA LYS A 393 -6.61 -2.54 -4.15
C LYS A 393 -7.82 -3.04 -3.40
#